data_4a3d821954d07b915cafad27708eae95
#
_entry.id   4a3d821954d07b915cafad27708eae95
#
_cell.length_a   1.000
_cell.length_b   1.000
_cell.length_c   1.000
_cell.angle_alpha   90.00
_cell.angle_beta   90.00
_cell.angle_gamma   90.00
#
_symmetry.space_group_name_H-M   'P 1'
#
loop_
_entity.id
_entity.type
_entity.pdbx_description
1 polymer ?
#
loop_
_entity_poly.entity_id
_entity_poly.type
_entity_poly.pdbx_seq_one_letter_code
_entity_poly.pdbx_strand_id
1 'polypeptide(L)'
;MGPLSSLQMGLSRPEFVPEFQATVERIKEDHFEAARESVRNTRLRQQLEQDIADDCMCLNQFLQAAMILHEVSPRSRDVIMGMGERLACRLVVATLLDRGIQAELVTLESIVDELDEEIMRPPSLAYEASNYLEQAFYDRLSTVLAERILKCEGVPVVTGYFGNVPGSLLSQVGRGYTDLCAALCAVGLKANELQIWKEVDGVFTADPRKVPTARLVPAITPEEAAELTYYGSEVIHPFTMEQAIKKSVPIRIKNVDNPTGCGTVIFPDHITPSVDDDIKHDPFMDGHVEQPEPPLSGISPPVHRSQKVVRKMPTAVTIKDNILVLNVHSNRKTISHGFFAGIFGTLNRYGVVVDLISTSEVHVSMAMTAELRPRTLERLSAELEHIGTCLLYTSPSPRDRG
;
A
#
# COMPACT_ATOMS: atom_id res chain seq x y z
N MET A 1 -5.84 0.30 -14.02
CA MET A 1 -6.85 -0.58 -13.40
C MET A 1 -6.77 -1.91 -14.11
N GLY A 2 -6.40 -2.98 -13.40
CA GLY A 2 -6.28 -4.32 -14.01
C GLY A 2 -7.63 -4.88 -14.48
N PRO A 3 -7.64 -5.88 -15.37
CA PRO A 3 -8.86 -6.44 -15.96
C PRO A 3 -9.87 -6.96 -14.94
N LEU A 4 -9.44 -7.34 -13.74
CA LEU A 4 -10.32 -7.82 -12.66
C LEU A 4 -11.14 -6.71 -11.98
N SER A 5 -10.68 -5.45 -11.98
CA SER A 5 -11.46 -4.34 -11.43
C SER A 5 -12.65 -3.94 -12.31
N SER A 6 -12.58 -4.19 -13.62
CA SER A 6 -13.71 -3.97 -14.54
C SER A 6 -14.81 -5.04 -14.38
N LEU A 7 -14.44 -6.26 -13.94
CA LEU A 7 -15.41 -7.32 -13.64
C LEU A 7 -16.35 -6.98 -12.46
N GLN A 8 -15.88 -6.22 -11.49
CA GLN A 8 -16.68 -5.88 -10.29
C GLN A 8 -17.85 -4.94 -10.57
N MET A 9 -17.74 -4.06 -11.57
CA MET A 9 -18.80 -3.09 -11.89
C MET A 9 -19.94 -3.67 -12.72
N GLY A 10 -19.72 -4.80 -13.40
CA GLY A 10 -20.66 -5.42 -14.33
C GLY A 10 -21.62 -6.44 -13.73
N LEU A 11 -21.26 -7.06 -12.59
CA LEU A 11 -21.95 -8.23 -12.03
C LEU A 11 -23.40 -8.01 -11.53
N SER A 12 -23.84 -6.74 -11.43
CA SER A 12 -25.19 -6.41 -10.96
C SER A 12 -26.24 -6.29 -12.07
N ARG A 13 -25.92 -6.59 -13.34
CA ARG A 13 -26.82 -6.48 -14.49
C ARG A 13 -26.83 -7.75 -15.36
N PRO A 14 -28.01 -8.31 -15.72
CA PRO A 14 -28.11 -9.52 -16.54
C PRO A 14 -27.46 -9.41 -17.93
N GLU A 15 -27.29 -8.19 -18.43
CA GLU A 15 -26.73 -7.89 -19.75
C GLU A 15 -25.20 -8.11 -19.86
N PHE A 16 -24.49 -8.39 -18.72
CA PHE A 16 -23.04 -8.51 -18.65
C PHE A 16 -22.51 -9.94 -18.60
N VAL A 17 -23.37 -10.95 -18.74
CA VAL A 17 -22.95 -12.37 -18.72
C VAL A 17 -21.90 -12.71 -19.77
N PRO A 18 -22.00 -12.26 -21.03
CA PRO A 18 -20.96 -12.49 -22.03
C PRO A 18 -19.64 -11.77 -21.72
N GLU A 19 -19.72 -10.63 -21.04
CA GLU A 19 -18.58 -9.72 -20.84
C GLU A 19 -17.60 -10.26 -19.77
N PHE A 20 -18.08 -10.82 -18.66
CA PHE A 20 -17.17 -11.38 -17.67
C PHE A 20 -16.49 -12.68 -18.17
N GLN A 21 -17.23 -13.52 -18.92
CA GLN A 21 -16.67 -14.74 -19.50
C GLN A 21 -15.57 -14.41 -20.50
N ALA A 22 -15.80 -13.43 -21.38
CA ALA A 22 -14.80 -12.94 -22.31
C ALA A 22 -13.58 -12.35 -21.59
N THR A 23 -13.79 -11.69 -20.46
CA THR A 23 -12.69 -11.15 -19.65
C THR A 23 -11.86 -12.25 -18.99
N VAL A 24 -12.49 -13.29 -18.43
CA VAL A 24 -11.78 -14.44 -17.85
C VAL A 24 -10.98 -15.19 -18.92
N GLU A 25 -11.56 -15.37 -20.12
CA GLU A 25 -10.87 -16.02 -21.23
C GLU A 25 -9.65 -15.19 -21.67
N ARG A 26 -9.78 -13.88 -21.76
CA ARG A 26 -8.64 -12.99 -22.05
C ARG A 26 -7.54 -13.09 -20.98
N ILE A 27 -7.90 -13.10 -19.69
CA ILE A 27 -6.94 -13.29 -18.59
C ILE A 27 -6.20 -14.61 -18.76
N LYS A 28 -6.89 -15.68 -19.11
CA LYS A 28 -6.29 -16.99 -19.38
C LYS A 28 -5.29 -16.94 -20.55
N GLU A 29 -5.69 -16.34 -21.65
CA GLU A 29 -4.83 -16.21 -22.84
C GLU A 29 -3.60 -15.35 -22.58
N ASP A 30 -3.74 -14.21 -21.89
CA ASP A 30 -2.63 -13.35 -21.50
C ASP A 30 -1.60 -14.12 -20.64
N HIS A 31 -2.08 -14.98 -19.71
CA HIS A 31 -1.20 -15.83 -18.89
C HIS A 31 -0.57 -16.98 -19.69
N PHE A 32 -1.27 -17.54 -20.67
CA PHE A 32 -0.71 -18.54 -21.59
C PHE A 32 0.38 -17.94 -22.46
N GLU A 33 0.20 -16.73 -22.96
CA GLU A 33 1.22 -16.00 -23.71
C GLU A 33 2.46 -15.77 -22.86
N ALA A 34 2.29 -15.24 -21.64
CA ALA A 34 3.38 -15.06 -20.68
C ALA A 34 4.09 -16.38 -20.32
N ALA A 35 3.35 -17.50 -20.22
CA ALA A 35 3.93 -18.82 -20.00
C ALA A 35 4.78 -19.29 -21.18
N ARG A 36 4.34 -19.05 -22.43
CA ARG A 36 5.11 -19.39 -23.62
C ARG A 36 6.40 -18.59 -23.75
N GLU A 37 6.37 -17.32 -23.33
CA GLU A 37 7.54 -16.46 -23.36
C GLU A 37 8.56 -16.77 -22.26
N SER A 38 8.06 -17.08 -21.04
CA SER A 38 8.90 -17.20 -19.83
C SER A 38 9.41 -18.61 -19.58
N VAL A 39 8.66 -19.67 -19.96
CA VAL A 39 8.95 -21.08 -19.64
C VAL A 39 9.31 -21.86 -20.90
N ARG A 40 10.57 -22.30 -21.00
CA ARG A 40 11.10 -23.05 -22.15
C ARG A 40 10.80 -24.53 -22.07
N ASN A 41 10.84 -25.11 -20.86
CA ASN A 41 10.56 -26.53 -20.64
C ASN A 41 9.10 -26.85 -20.95
N THR A 42 8.87 -27.65 -21.99
CA THR A 42 7.53 -27.98 -22.48
C THR A 42 6.64 -28.65 -21.41
N ARG A 43 7.23 -29.53 -20.59
CA ARG A 43 6.47 -30.25 -19.54
C ARG A 43 6.02 -29.27 -18.44
N LEU A 44 6.91 -28.41 -17.96
CA LEU A 44 6.58 -27.38 -16.96
C LEU A 44 5.52 -26.40 -17.51
N ARG A 45 5.66 -25.98 -18.78
CA ARG A 45 4.70 -25.10 -19.42
C ARG A 45 3.32 -25.73 -19.55
N GLN A 46 3.23 -26.99 -19.99
CA GLN A 46 1.95 -27.69 -20.08
C GLN A 46 1.26 -27.83 -18.71
N GLN A 47 2.02 -28.14 -17.67
CA GLN A 47 1.47 -28.19 -16.31
C GLN A 47 0.97 -26.81 -15.87
N LEU A 48 1.74 -25.74 -16.10
CA LEU A 48 1.35 -24.37 -15.79
C LEU A 48 0.08 -23.95 -16.55
N GLU A 49 0.00 -24.22 -17.86
CA GLU A 49 -1.19 -23.92 -18.67
C GLU A 49 -2.43 -24.66 -18.14
N GLN A 50 -2.28 -25.91 -17.71
CA GLN A 50 -3.37 -26.65 -17.08
C GLN A 50 -3.80 -26.03 -15.76
N ASP A 51 -2.86 -25.71 -14.88
CA ASP A 51 -3.13 -25.10 -13.58
C ASP A 51 -3.83 -23.73 -13.74
N ILE A 52 -3.41 -22.92 -14.72
CA ILE A 52 -4.05 -21.65 -15.06
C ILE A 52 -5.47 -21.87 -15.59
N ALA A 53 -5.67 -22.86 -16.45
CA ALA A 53 -7.00 -23.19 -16.97
C ALA A 53 -7.96 -23.62 -15.87
N ASP A 54 -7.50 -24.42 -14.91
CA ASP A 54 -8.29 -24.88 -13.75
C ASP A 54 -8.66 -23.70 -12.84
N ASP A 55 -7.74 -22.79 -12.55
CA ASP A 55 -8.00 -21.58 -11.76
C ASP A 55 -8.99 -20.65 -12.47
N CYS A 56 -8.85 -20.42 -13.77
CA CYS A 56 -9.78 -19.63 -14.56
C CYS A 56 -11.17 -20.26 -14.65
N MET A 57 -11.25 -21.60 -14.72
CA MET A 57 -12.53 -22.31 -14.67
C MET A 57 -13.21 -22.13 -13.30
N CYS A 58 -12.45 -22.24 -12.21
CA CYS A 58 -12.94 -21.97 -10.84
C CYS A 58 -13.45 -20.52 -10.70
N LEU A 59 -12.71 -19.53 -11.22
CA LEU A 59 -13.14 -18.13 -11.23
C LEU A 59 -14.44 -17.94 -11.99
N ASN A 60 -14.58 -18.58 -13.16
CA ASN A 60 -15.79 -18.52 -13.97
C ASN A 60 -17.02 -19.09 -13.23
N GLN A 61 -16.86 -20.25 -12.58
CA GLN A 61 -17.92 -20.86 -11.75
C GLN A 61 -18.32 -19.95 -10.58
N PHE A 62 -17.33 -19.35 -9.91
CA PHE A 62 -17.56 -18.41 -8.80
C PHE A 62 -18.35 -17.18 -9.27
N LEU A 63 -17.96 -16.57 -10.40
CA LEU A 63 -18.64 -15.42 -10.98
C LEU A 63 -20.07 -15.75 -11.44
N GLN A 64 -20.28 -16.95 -12.01
CA GLN A 64 -21.61 -17.43 -12.36
C GLN A 64 -22.51 -17.58 -11.12
N ALA A 65 -21.98 -18.17 -10.03
CA ALA A 65 -22.72 -18.31 -8.78
C ALA A 65 -23.09 -16.92 -8.19
N ALA A 66 -22.16 -15.98 -8.15
CA ALA A 66 -22.38 -14.61 -7.69
C ALA A 66 -23.46 -13.90 -8.53
N MET A 67 -23.48 -14.13 -9.83
CA MET A 67 -24.49 -13.59 -10.73
C MET A 67 -25.87 -14.18 -10.46
N ILE A 68 -26.00 -15.50 -10.27
CA ILE A 68 -27.26 -16.18 -9.97
C ILE A 68 -27.83 -15.67 -8.65
N LEU A 69 -26.98 -15.45 -7.65
CA LEU A 69 -27.37 -14.93 -6.34
C LEU A 69 -27.67 -13.43 -6.37
N HIS A 70 -27.35 -12.72 -7.46
CA HIS A 70 -27.42 -11.25 -7.57
C HIS A 70 -26.67 -10.53 -6.44
N GLU A 71 -25.63 -11.17 -5.89
CA GLU A 71 -24.88 -10.64 -4.75
C GLU A 71 -23.38 -10.74 -4.99
N VAL A 72 -22.68 -9.61 -4.81
CA VAL A 72 -21.23 -9.54 -4.73
C VAL A 72 -20.87 -8.89 -3.40
N SER A 73 -20.71 -9.73 -2.39
CA SER A 73 -20.30 -9.26 -1.06
C SER A 73 -18.87 -8.70 -1.09
N PRO A 74 -18.47 -7.88 -0.11
CA PRO A 74 -17.08 -7.47 0.04
C PRO A 74 -16.11 -8.65 0.08
N ARG A 75 -16.45 -9.74 0.77
CA ARG A 75 -15.66 -11.00 0.81
C ARG A 75 -15.52 -11.66 -0.56
N SER A 76 -16.58 -11.66 -1.36
CA SER A 76 -16.54 -12.18 -2.74
C SER A 76 -15.55 -11.39 -3.60
N ARG A 77 -15.47 -10.08 -3.38
CA ARG A 77 -14.48 -9.23 -4.09
C ARG A 77 -13.06 -9.56 -3.69
N ASP A 78 -12.80 -9.78 -2.41
CA ASP A 78 -11.49 -10.18 -1.90
C ASP A 78 -11.02 -11.48 -2.56
N VAL A 79 -11.88 -12.49 -2.64
CA VAL A 79 -11.59 -13.78 -3.29
C VAL A 79 -11.27 -13.61 -4.77
N ILE A 80 -12.08 -12.83 -5.52
CA ILE A 80 -11.85 -12.57 -6.95
C ILE A 80 -10.48 -11.90 -7.17
N MET A 81 -10.12 -10.93 -6.32
CA MET A 81 -8.83 -10.24 -6.42
C MET A 81 -7.66 -11.18 -6.12
N GLY A 82 -7.79 -12.04 -5.09
CA GLY A 82 -6.77 -13.01 -4.69
C GLY A 82 -6.47 -14.05 -5.78
N MET A 83 -7.46 -14.41 -6.60
CA MET A 83 -7.24 -15.36 -7.71
C MET A 83 -6.26 -14.82 -8.76
N GLY A 84 -6.27 -13.52 -9.04
CA GLY A 84 -5.31 -12.90 -9.96
C GLY A 84 -3.86 -12.99 -9.45
N GLU A 85 -3.66 -12.82 -8.15
CA GLU A 85 -2.34 -12.96 -7.52
C GLU A 85 -1.83 -14.41 -7.59
N ARG A 86 -2.73 -15.38 -7.39
CA ARG A 86 -2.38 -16.80 -7.50
C ARG A 86 -1.91 -17.17 -8.91
N LEU A 87 -2.57 -16.69 -9.95
CA LEU A 87 -2.15 -16.90 -11.33
C LEU A 87 -0.75 -16.34 -11.58
N ALA A 88 -0.46 -15.13 -11.14
CA ALA A 88 0.86 -14.52 -11.24
C ALA A 88 1.93 -15.33 -10.48
N CYS A 89 1.64 -15.78 -9.26
CA CYS A 89 2.55 -16.60 -8.47
C CYS A 89 2.87 -17.94 -9.15
N ARG A 90 1.88 -18.60 -9.78
CA ARG A 90 2.12 -19.84 -10.55
C ARG A 90 3.12 -19.62 -11.70
N LEU A 91 2.96 -18.50 -12.43
CA LEU A 91 3.87 -18.14 -13.52
C LEU A 91 5.29 -17.91 -13.00
N VAL A 92 5.44 -17.22 -11.87
CA VAL A 92 6.75 -16.96 -11.24
C VAL A 92 7.41 -18.26 -10.81
N VAL A 93 6.68 -19.17 -10.12
CA VAL A 93 7.19 -20.49 -9.71
C VAL A 93 7.69 -21.28 -10.91
N ALA A 94 6.88 -21.41 -11.96
CA ALA A 94 7.26 -22.16 -13.15
C ALA A 94 8.49 -21.55 -13.86
N THR A 95 8.57 -20.21 -13.89
CA THR A 95 9.73 -19.49 -14.46
C THR A 95 11.00 -19.74 -13.65
N LEU A 96 10.93 -19.74 -12.31
CA LEU A 96 12.08 -20.06 -11.45
C LEU A 96 12.54 -21.51 -11.65
N LEU A 97 11.60 -22.44 -11.66
CA LEU A 97 11.89 -23.87 -11.90
C LEU A 97 12.52 -24.09 -13.27
N ASP A 98 12.05 -23.43 -14.32
CA ASP A 98 12.63 -23.50 -15.67
C ASP A 98 14.08 -22.99 -15.73
N ARG A 99 14.43 -22.06 -14.84
CA ARG A 99 15.79 -21.53 -14.65
C ARG A 99 16.65 -22.37 -13.71
N GLY A 100 16.15 -23.50 -13.22
CA GLY A 100 16.84 -24.39 -12.28
C GLY A 100 16.86 -23.91 -10.83
N ILE A 101 16.05 -22.91 -10.49
CA ILE A 101 15.88 -22.42 -9.13
C ILE A 101 14.72 -23.16 -8.49
N GLN A 102 14.98 -23.89 -7.41
CA GLN A 102 13.92 -24.56 -6.65
C GLN A 102 12.98 -23.51 -6.06
N ALA A 103 11.72 -23.57 -6.40
CA ALA A 103 10.69 -22.66 -5.94
C ALA A 103 9.38 -23.40 -5.64
N GLU A 104 8.63 -22.89 -4.69
CA GLU A 104 7.37 -23.49 -4.24
C GLU A 104 6.28 -22.42 -4.10
N LEU A 105 5.06 -22.75 -4.58
CA LEU A 105 3.89 -21.89 -4.41
C LEU A 105 3.33 -22.04 -2.99
N VAL A 106 3.28 -20.95 -2.26
CA VAL A 106 2.64 -20.88 -0.93
C VAL A 106 1.32 -20.14 -1.04
N THR A 107 0.22 -20.90 -1.01
CA THR A 107 -1.12 -20.33 -1.00
C THR A 107 -1.54 -19.97 0.42
N LEU A 108 -2.10 -18.78 0.61
CA LEU A 108 -2.48 -18.23 1.92
C LEU A 108 -4.00 -18.12 2.11
N GLU A 109 -4.80 -18.49 1.13
CA GLU A 109 -6.26 -18.24 1.08
C GLU A 109 -7.04 -18.71 2.31
N SER A 110 -6.56 -19.73 3.00
CA SER A 110 -7.18 -20.30 4.21
C SER A 110 -6.40 -20.03 5.49
N ILE A 111 -5.35 -19.21 5.45
CA ILE A 111 -4.46 -19.08 6.62
C ILE A 111 -5.15 -18.38 7.80
N VAL A 112 -6.12 -17.51 7.52
CA VAL A 112 -6.94 -16.87 8.55
C VAL A 112 -7.82 -17.89 9.28
N ASP A 113 -8.26 -18.95 8.60
CA ASP A 113 -9.05 -20.03 9.20
C ASP A 113 -8.23 -20.87 10.21
N GLU A 114 -6.89 -20.77 10.16
CA GLU A 114 -5.96 -21.43 11.10
C GLU A 114 -5.75 -20.59 12.38
N LEU A 115 -6.30 -19.37 12.45
CA LEU A 115 -6.19 -18.50 13.62
C LEU A 115 -7.25 -18.85 14.66
N ASP A 116 -6.91 -18.64 15.94
CA ASP A 116 -7.81 -18.87 17.06
C ASP A 116 -9.07 -17.99 16.96
N GLU A 117 -10.25 -18.58 17.19
CA GLU A 117 -11.54 -17.87 17.13
C GLU A 117 -11.59 -16.67 18.10
N GLU A 118 -10.88 -16.70 19.21
CA GLU A 118 -10.81 -15.59 20.15
C GLU A 118 -10.15 -14.34 19.56
N ILE A 119 -9.15 -14.54 18.70
CA ILE A 119 -8.44 -13.45 18.01
C ILE A 119 -9.29 -12.85 16.89
N MET A 120 -10.22 -13.64 16.35
CA MET A 120 -11.15 -13.21 15.29
C MET A 120 -12.40 -12.52 15.83
N ARG A 121 -12.63 -12.52 17.17
CA ARG A 121 -13.78 -11.83 17.76
C ARG A 121 -13.57 -10.32 17.73
N PRO A 122 -14.56 -9.53 17.27
CA PRO A 122 -14.50 -8.09 17.45
C PRO A 122 -14.49 -7.76 18.95
N PRO A 123 -13.76 -6.72 19.38
CA PRO A 123 -13.73 -6.29 20.76
C PRO A 123 -15.15 -5.97 21.24
N SER A 124 -15.42 -6.33 22.50
CA SER A 124 -16.74 -6.27 23.16
C SER A 124 -17.51 -4.99 22.88
N LEU A 125 -18.77 -5.12 22.55
CA LEU A 125 -19.99 -4.26 22.61
C LEU A 125 -19.90 -2.72 22.72
N ALA A 126 -18.78 -2.13 23.09
CA ALA A 126 -18.61 -0.68 23.23
C ALA A 126 -18.14 0.03 21.93
N TYR A 127 -17.82 -0.73 20.90
CA TYR A 127 -17.24 -0.20 19.65
C TYR A 127 -17.92 -0.80 18.42
N GLU A 128 -19.25 -0.69 18.33
CA GLU A 128 -20.02 -1.14 17.15
C GLU A 128 -19.69 -0.40 15.84
N ALA A 129 -18.70 0.49 15.83
CA ALA A 129 -18.37 1.33 14.67
C ALA A 129 -16.99 1.07 14.04
N SER A 130 -16.10 0.28 14.65
CA SER A 130 -14.77 0.02 14.04
C SER A 130 -14.63 -1.44 13.63
N ASN A 131 -14.75 -1.71 12.35
CA ASN A 131 -14.37 -2.98 11.72
C ASN A 131 -12.85 -3.20 11.69
N TYR A 132 -12.08 -2.56 12.56
CA TYR A 132 -10.62 -2.67 12.58
C TYR A 132 -10.19 -3.92 13.33
N LEU A 133 -9.31 -4.68 12.69
CA LEU A 133 -8.62 -5.82 13.30
C LEU A 133 -7.61 -5.30 14.33
N GLU A 134 -7.54 -5.96 15.48
CA GLU A 134 -6.60 -5.58 16.54
C GLU A 134 -5.15 -5.96 16.17
N GLN A 135 -4.17 -5.30 16.81
CA GLN A 135 -2.76 -5.59 16.61
C GLN A 135 -2.42 -7.07 16.90
N ALA A 136 -3.09 -7.67 17.87
CA ALA A 136 -2.93 -9.09 18.22
C ALA A 136 -3.21 -10.03 17.03
N PHE A 137 -4.16 -9.69 16.16
CA PHE A 137 -4.45 -10.42 14.93
C PHE A 137 -3.23 -10.41 13.99
N TYR A 138 -2.65 -9.23 13.75
CA TYR A 138 -1.49 -9.10 12.86
C TYR A 138 -0.24 -9.77 13.42
N ASP A 139 -0.01 -9.70 14.73
CA ASP A 139 1.10 -10.37 15.41
C ASP A 139 0.96 -11.90 15.31
N ARG A 140 -0.24 -12.45 15.49
CA ARG A 140 -0.49 -13.88 15.33
C ARG A 140 -0.39 -14.31 13.88
N LEU A 141 -0.98 -13.55 12.96
CA LEU A 141 -0.93 -13.82 11.53
C LEU A 141 0.53 -13.85 11.04
N SER A 142 1.37 -12.90 11.45
CA SER A 142 2.79 -12.90 11.06
C SER A 142 3.52 -14.15 11.51
N THR A 143 3.18 -14.70 12.69
CA THR A 143 3.76 -15.95 13.20
C THR A 143 3.34 -17.15 12.33
N VAL A 144 2.05 -17.28 12.03
CA VAL A 144 1.52 -18.40 11.23
C VAL A 144 2.05 -18.33 9.78
N LEU A 145 2.15 -17.13 9.21
CA LEU A 145 2.78 -16.92 7.90
C LEU A 145 4.24 -17.41 7.88
N ALA A 146 5.02 -17.04 8.89
CA ALA A 146 6.40 -17.50 9.00
C ALA A 146 6.50 -19.03 9.14
N GLU A 147 5.66 -19.66 9.97
CA GLU A 147 5.61 -21.10 10.13
C GLU A 147 5.27 -21.83 8.80
N ARG A 148 4.40 -21.24 7.99
CA ARG A 148 4.04 -21.77 6.68
C ARG A 148 5.20 -21.64 5.69
N ILE A 149 5.85 -20.49 5.63
CA ILE A 149 6.95 -20.19 4.72
C ILE A 149 8.19 -21.03 5.06
N LEU A 150 8.51 -21.20 6.34
CA LEU A 150 9.68 -21.97 6.79
C LEU A 150 9.58 -23.48 6.51
N LYS A 151 8.41 -23.99 6.11
CA LYS A 151 8.25 -25.39 5.66
C LYS A 151 8.69 -25.60 4.22
N CYS A 152 8.90 -24.53 3.44
CA CYS A 152 9.33 -24.63 2.05
C CYS A 152 10.83 -24.95 1.96
N GLU A 153 11.19 -25.87 1.05
CA GLU A 153 12.59 -26.27 0.81
C GLU A 153 13.31 -25.36 -0.19
N GLY A 154 12.55 -24.60 -0.99
CA GLY A 154 13.07 -23.70 -2.03
C GLY A 154 12.71 -22.24 -1.77
N VAL A 155 12.72 -21.44 -2.83
CA VAL A 155 12.25 -20.06 -2.80
C VAL A 155 10.72 -20.06 -2.66
N PRO A 156 10.16 -19.57 -1.55
CA PRO A 156 8.72 -19.48 -1.38
C PRO A 156 8.16 -18.33 -2.23
N VAL A 157 7.24 -18.64 -3.12
CA VAL A 157 6.46 -17.65 -3.86
C VAL A 157 5.07 -17.59 -3.23
N VAL A 158 4.81 -16.51 -2.52
CA VAL A 158 3.68 -16.39 -1.61
C VAL A 158 2.58 -15.55 -2.25
N THR A 159 1.32 -16.01 -2.20
CA THR A 159 0.16 -15.21 -2.61
C THR A 159 -0.07 -14.08 -1.60
N GLY A 160 -0.53 -12.91 -2.07
CA GLY A 160 -0.76 -11.77 -1.16
C GLY A 160 -2.08 -11.85 -0.39
N TYR A 161 -3.08 -12.56 -0.94
CA TYR A 161 -4.36 -12.76 -0.29
C TYR A 161 -4.27 -13.87 0.77
N PHE A 162 -4.57 -13.52 2.02
CA PHE A 162 -4.42 -14.42 3.17
C PHE A 162 -5.74 -14.89 3.79
N GLY A 163 -6.85 -14.73 3.08
CA GLY A 163 -8.15 -15.27 3.47
C GLY A 163 -9.17 -14.21 3.87
N ASN A 164 -10.32 -14.70 4.31
CA ASN A 164 -11.45 -13.85 4.67
C ASN A 164 -11.29 -13.27 6.07
N VAL A 165 -11.24 -11.95 6.16
CA VAL A 165 -11.25 -11.22 7.44
C VAL A 165 -12.63 -10.61 7.72
N PRO A 166 -12.99 -10.34 8.99
CA PRO A 166 -14.20 -9.59 9.31
C PRO A 166 -14.26 -8.25 8.57
N GLY A 167 -15.37 -7.98 7.91
CA GLY A 167 -15.57 -6.75 7.14
C GLY A 167 -15.10 -6.84 5.69
N SER A 168 -13.95 -7.21 5.37
CA SER A 168 -13.27 -7.37 4.07
C SER A 168 -11.87 -6.74 4.10
N LEU A 169 -10.91 -7.43 3.56
CA LEU A 169 -9.53 -6.98 3.49
C LEU A 169 -9.38 -5.71 2.61
N LEU A 170 -10.08 -5.68 1.47
CA LEU A 170 -10.12 -4.50 0.60
C LEU A 170 -10.78 -3.29 1.25
N SER A 171 -11.77 -3.49 2.13
CA SER A 171 -12.43 -2.40 2.85
C SER A 171 -11.58 -1.85 3.99
N GLN A 172 -10.75 -2.68 4.63
CA GLN A 172 -9.92 -2.29 5.77
C GLN A 172 -8.57 -1.73 5.35
N VAL A 173 -7.91 -2.37 4.40
CA VAL A 173 -6.54 -2.05 3.98
C VAL A 173 -6.50 -1.45 2.57
N GLY A 174 -7.53 -1.70 1.76
CA GLY A 174 -7.57 -1.27 0.37
C GLY A 174 -6.65 -2.13 -0.52
N ARG A 175 -6.13 -1.52 -1.59
CA ARG A 175 -5.28 -2.21 -2.58
C ARG A 175 -3.92 -2.64 -2.07
N GLY A 176 -3.45 -2.07 -0.96
CA GLY A 176 -2.15 -2.36 -0.37
C GLY A 176 -2.10 -3.62 0.49
N TYR A 177 -3.12 -4.51 0.46
CA TYR A 177 -3.12 -5.72 1.28
C TYR A 177 -2.01 -6.71 0.90
N THR A 178 -1.57 -6.74 -0.34
CA THR A 178 -0.42 -7.56 -0.78
C THR A 178 0.88 -7.08 -0.17
N ASP A 179 1.10 -5.74 -0.17
CA ASP A 179 2.24 -5.12 0.52
C ASP A 179 2.18 -5.41 2.03
N LEU A 180 0.98 -5.38 2.64
CA LEU A 180 0.77 -5.74 4.05
C LEU A 180 1.13 -7.21 4.30
N CYS A 181 0.68 -8.13 3.45
CA CYS A 181 1.04 -9.54 3.56
C CYS A 181 2.56 -9.74 3.52
N ALA A 182 3.25 -9.08 2.58
CA ALA A 182 4.71 -9.11 2.48
C ALA A 182 5.39 -8.56 3.73
N ALA A 183 4.87 -7.45 4.30
CA ALA A 183 5.38 -6.89 5.55
C ALA A 183 5.20 -7.85 6.73
N LEU A 184 4.05 -8.50 6.85
CA LEU A 184 3.79 -9.50 7.90
C LEU A 184 4.68 -10.74 7.74
N CYS A 185 4.92 -11.20 6.50
CA CYS A 185 5.90 -12.26 6.22
C CYS A 185 7.31 -11.85 6.66
N ALA A 186 7.74 -10.63 6.30
CA ALA A 186 9.05 -10.11 6.68
C ALA A 186 9.21 -9.99 8.20
N VAL A 187 8.17 -9.54 8.90
CA VAL A 187 8.12 -9.46 10.38
C VAL A 187 8.23 -10.84 11.00
N GLY A 188 7.39 -11.79 10.57
CA GLY A 188 7.37 -13.14 11.12
C GLY A 188 8.68 -13.89 10.92
N LEU A 189 9.31 -13.72 9.75
CA LEU A 189 10.60 -14.30 9.40
C LEU A 189 11.80 -13.55 10.00
N LYS A 190 11.58 -12.38 10.63
CA LYS A 190 12.63 -11.48 11.10
C LYS A 190 13.62 -11.15 9.97
N ALA A 191 13.08 -10.79 8.81
CA ALA A 191 13.85 -10.50 7.61
C ALA A 191 14.78 -9.30 7.85
N ASN A 192 15.94 -9.30 7.19
CA ASN A 192 16.89 -8.20 7.25
C ASN A 192 16.35 -6.94 6.58
N GLU A 193 15.50 -7.11 5.54
CA GLU A 193 14.93 -6.02 4.76
C GLU A 193 13.65 -6.52 4.05
N LEU A 194 12.65 -5.66 3.92
CA LEU A 194 11.50 -5.83 3.03
C LEU A 194 11.75 -5.01 1.77
N GLN A 195 11.81 -5.63 0.60
CA GLN A 195 11.93 -4.93 -0.68
C GLN A 195 10.59 -4.83 -1.38
N ILE A 196 10.19 -3.62 -1.72
CA ILE A 196 9.00 -3.32 -2.51
C ILE A 196 9.45 -2.88 -3.91
N TRP A 197 9.13 -3.70 -4.90
CA TRP A 197 9.52 -3.46 -6.28
C TRP A 197 8.39 -2.76 -7.04
N LYS A 198 8.71 -1.59 -7.63
CA LYS A 198 7.78 -0.72 -8.36
C LYS A 198 8.38 -0.29 -9.70
N GLU A 199 7.65 0.54 -10.47
CA GLU A 199 8.10 1.11 -11.74
C GLU A 199 8.85 2.44 -11.56
N VAL A 200 9.28 2.75 -10.32
CA VAL A 200 10.01 3.98 -9.98
C VAL A 200 11.25 3.66 -9.15
N ASP A 201 12.32 4.44 -9.31
CA ASP A 201 13.59 4.19 -8.60
C ASP A 201 13.51 4.40 -7.08
N GLY A 202 12.44 4.97 -6.59
CA GLY A 202 12.21 5.26 -5.17
C GLY A 202 11.52 6.59 -4.98
N VAL A 203 11.77 7.22 -3.83
CA VAL A 203 11.23 8.55 -3.49
C VAL A 203 12.16 9.64 -4.03
N PHE A 204 11.60 10.63 -4.71
CA PHE A 204 12.33 11.77 -5.24
C PHE A 204 12.04 13.05 -4.46
N THR A 205 12.96 14.00 -4.52
CA THR A 205 12.77 15.33 -3.92
C THR A 205 11.60 16.11 -4.51
N ALA A 206 11.12 15.75 -5.69
CA ALA A 206 9.89 16.19 -6.35
C ALA A 206 9.53 15.17 -7.44
N ASP A 207 8.32 15.24 -8.02
CA ASP A 207 7.94 14.39 -9.17
C ASP A 207 8.89 14.66 -10.36
N PRO A 208 9.72 13.69 -10.78
CA PRO A 208 10.71 13.88 -11.84
C PRO A 208 10.06 14.17 -13.21
N ARG A 209 8.78 13.82 -13.41
CA ARG A 209 8.02 14.14 -14.62
C ARG A 209 7.66 15.63 -14.68
N LYS A 210 7.51 16.30 -13.52
CA LYS A 210 7.22 17.74 -13.41
C LYS A 210 8.50 18.55 -13.20
N VAL A 211 9.49 18.00 -12.50
CA VAL A 211 10.76 18.66 -12.14
C VAL A 211 11.93 17.79 -12.60
N PRO A 212 12.48 18.01 -13.80
CA PRO A 212 13.58 17.17 -14.35
C PRO A 212 14.86 17.15 -13.52
N THR A 213 15.05 18.11 -12.61
CA THR A 213 16.19 18.20 -11.71
C THR A 213 15.93 17.52 -10.36
N ALA A 214 14.78 16.86 -10.18
CA ALA A 214 14.48 16.08 -8.98
C ALA A 214 15.51 14.97 -8.78
N ARG A 215 15.91 14.75 -7.54
CA ARG A 215 16.91 13.76 -7.16
C ARG A 215 16.27 12.66 -6.34
N LEU A 216 16.78 11.44 -6.51
CA LEU A 216 16.43 10.32 -5.65
C LEU A 216 16.84 10.62 -4.21
N VAL A 217 15.95 10.33 -3.26
CA VAL A 217 16.23 10.43 -1.83
C VAL A 217 16.63 9.04 -1.36
N PRO A 218 17.88 8.82 -0.91
CA PRO A 218 18.36 7.48 -0.60
C PRO A 218 17.76 6.91 0.68
N ALA A 219 17.38 7.78 1.62
CA ALA A 219 16.85 7.39 2.92
C ALA A 219 15.82 8.41 3.41
N ILE A 220 14.72 7.93 3.99
CA ILE A 220 13.67 8.74 4.62
C ILE A 220 13.23 8.12 5.93
N THR A 221 12.66 8.94 6.82
CA THR A 221 12.02 8.44 8.04
C THR A 221 10.61 7.89 7.75
N PRO A 222 10.03 7.06 8.64
CA PRO A 222 8.66 6.60 8.50
C PRO A 222 7.64 7.74 8.48
N GLU A 223 7.86 8.80 9.26
CA GLU A 223 7.00 9.98 9.28
C GLU A 223 7.02 10.71 7.94
N GLU A 224 8.23 10.95 7.38
CA GLU A 224 8.38 11.57 6.06
C GLU A 224 7.71 10.72 4.97
N ALA A 225 7.87 9.39 5.01
CA ALA A 225 7.24 8.48 4.08
C ALA A 225 5.70 8.49 4.21
N ALA A 226 5.17 8.54 5.44
CA ALA A 226 3.74 8.64 5.70
C ALA A 226 3.16 9.95 5.18
N GLU A 227 3.83 11.08 5.41
CA GLU A 227 3.40 12.38 4.88
C GLU A 227 3.40 12.39 3.35
N LEU A 228 4.45 11.89 2.71
CA LEU A 228 4.52 11.80 1.25
C LEU A 228 3.41 10.93 0.66
N THR A 229 3.11 9.80 1.28
CA THR A 229 2.03 8.89 0.86
C THR A 229 0.66 9.57 1.00
N TYR A 230 0.43 10.26 2.10
CA TYR A 230 -0.82 10.98 2.35
C TYR A 230 -1.09 12.07 1.31
N TYR A 231 -0.05 12.77 0.86
CA TYR A 231 -0.17 13.85 -0.13
C TYR A 231 0.03 13.42 -1.58
N GLY A 232 -0.13 12.13 -1.88
CA GLY A 232 -0.27 11.63 -3.26
C GLY A 232 0.96 10.96 -3.88
N SER A 233 2.04 10.79 -3.14
CA SER A 233 3.10 9.85 -3.51
C SER A 233 2.70 8.47 -3.02
N GLU A 234 2.12 7.62 -3.86
CA GLU A 234 1.78 6.23 -3.49
C GLU A 234 3.05 5.39 -3.31
N VAL A 235 3.77 5.61 -2.22
CA VAL A 235 5.00 4.87 -1.92
C VAL A 235 4.65 3.50 -1.35
N ILE A 236 4.02 3.49 -0.18
CA ILE A 236 3.53 2.31 0.52
C ILE A 236 2.42 2.74 1.48
N HIS A 237 1.43 1.89 1.70
CA HIS A 237 0.35 2.23 2.62
C HIS A 237 0.89 2.44 4.05
N PRO A 238 0.52 3.53 4.77
CA PRO A 238 1.08 3.85 6.08
C PRO A 238 0.96 2.73 7.10
N PHE A 239 -0.16 2.01 7.12
CA PHE A 239 -0.40 0.87 8.00
C PHE A 239 0.57 -0.28 7.74
N THR A 240 0.85 -0.60 6.46
CA THR A 240 1.82 -1.62 6.06
C THR A 240 3.23 -1.25 6.53
N MET A 241 3.61 0.00 6.36
CA MET A 241 4.87 0.54 6.82
C MET A 241 5.00 0.43 8.34
N GLU A 242 3.94 0.81 9.08
CA GLU A 242 3.90 0.74 10.53
C GLU A 242 4.15 -0.69 11.06
N GLN A 243 3.57 -1.72 10.41
CA GLN A 243 3.78 -3.12 10.82
C GLN A 243 5.25 -3.54 10.71
N ALA A 244 5.94 -3.20 9.62
CA ALA A 244 7.35 -3.55 9.43
C ALA A 244 8.26 -2.74 10.36
N ILE A 245 8.07 -1.43 10.43
CA ILE A 245 8.92 -0.51 11.19
C ILE A 245 8.85 -0.78 12.70
N LYS A 246 7.65 -1.00 13.26
CA LYS A 246 7.49 -1.39 14.69
C LYS A 246 8.29 -2.63 15.10
N LYS A 247 8.53 -3.51 14.16
CA LYS A 247 9.34 -4.74 14.38
C LYS A 247 10.78 -4.61 13.86
N SER A 248 11.23 -3.38 13.61
CA SER A 248 12.58 -3.05 13.18
C SER A 248 13.01 -3.68 11.83
N VAL A 249 12.05 -3.91 10.93
CA VAL A 249 12.32 -4.35 9.55
C VAL A 249 12.39 -3.13 8.65
N PRO A 250 13.56 -2.77 8.09
CA PRO A 250 13.66 -1.67 7.12
C PRO A 250 12.95 -2.03 5.82
N ILE A 251 12.42 -0.99 5.14
CA ILE A 251 11.71 -1.16 3.88
C ILE A 251 12.52 -0.46 2.78
N ARG A 252 12.84 -1.17 1.70
CA ARG A 252 13.51 -0.61 0.53
C ARG A 252 12.60 -0.61 -0.68
N ILE A 253 12.44 0.54 -1.31
CA ILE A 253 11.71 0.71 -2.56
C ILE A 253 12.69 0.62 -3.70
N LYS A 254 12.44 -0.27 -4.66
CA LYS A 254 13.32 -0.52 -5.83
C LYS A 254 12.53 -0.49 -7.13
N ASN A 255 13.23 -0.22 -8.22
CA ASN A 255 12.67 -0.24 -9.56
C ASN A 255 12.91 -1.59 -10.24
N VAL A 256 11.83 -2.19 -10.78
CA VAL A 256 11.90 -3.44 -11.56
C VAL A 256 12.71 -3.28 -12.85
N ASP A 257 12.70 -2.07 -13.45
CA ASP A 257 13.45 -1.75 -14.67
C ASP A 257 14.91 -1.38 -14.37
N ASN A 258 15.24 -1.07 -13.11
CA ASN A 258 16.59 -0.74 -12.65
C ASN A 258 16.96 -1.54 -11.38
N PRO A 259 17.13 -2.87 -11.48
CA PRO A 259 17.31 -3.75 -10.33
C PRO A 259 18.64 -3.51 -9.58
N THR A 260 19.64 -2.88 -10.22
CA THR A 260 20.93 -2.53 -9.61
C THR A 260 20.90 -1.19 -8.87
N GLY A 261 19.85 -0.40 -9.04
CA GLY A 261 19.70 0.88 -8.35
C GLY A 261 19.56 0.70 -6.83
N CYS A 262 20.09 1.67 -6.07
CA CYS A 262 20.06 1.63 -4.60
C CYS A 262 18.64 1.73 -4.02
N GLY A 263 17.74 2.42 -4.72
CA GLY A 263 16.39 2.69 -4.25
C GLY A 263 16.34 3.71 -3.11
N THR A 264 15.19 3.74 -2.42
CA THR A 264 14.98 4.53 -1.19
C THR A 264 14.74 3.59 -0.02
N VAL A 265 15.43 3.81 1.10
CA VAL A 265 15.23 3.02 2.32
C VAL A 265 14.43 3.82 3.34
N ILE A 266 13.41 3.19 3.92
CA ILE A 266 12.67 3.69 5.08
C ILE A 266 13.23 2.94 6.30
N PHE A 267 13.90 3.66 7.20
CA PHE A 267 14.55 3.06 8.37
C PHE A 267 13.61 3.07 9.58
N PRO A 268 13.68 2.05 10.45
CA PRO A 268 13.07 2.12 11.79
C PRO A 268 13.69 3.26 12.61
N ASP A 269 12.89 3.92 13.46
CA ASP A 269 13.26 5.12 14.25
C ASP A 269 14.52 5.00 15.10
N HIS A 270 14.99 3.78 15.38
CA HIS A 270 16.17 3.51 16.19
C HIS A 270 17.48 3.42 15.41
N ILE A 271 17.40 3.45 14.09
CA ILE A 271 18.53 3.31 13.17
C ILE A 271 18.52 4.53 12.24
N THR A 272 18.75 5.73 12.78
CA THR A 272 19.12 6.86 11.93
C THR A 272 20.57 6.66 11.52
N PRO A 273 20.88 6.42 10.24
CA PRO A 273 22.26 6.44 9.78
C PRO A 273 22.83 7.83 10.09
N SER A 274 23.95 7.89 10.79
CA SER A 274 24.74 9.12 10.82
C SER A 274 25.12 9.39 9.36
N VAL A 275 24.80 10.57 8.85
CA VAL A 275 25.01 10.99 7.45
C VAL A 275 26.49 10.86 7.00
N ASP A 276 27.39 10.53 7.92
CA ASP A 276 28.82 10.35 7.69
C ASP A 276 29.23 8.89 7.40
N ASP A 277 28.37 7.88 7.64
CA ASP A 277 28.76 6.46 7.50
C ASP A 277 28.42 5.85 6.12
N ASP A 278 27.47 6.42 5.38
CA ASP A 278 26.95 5.81 4.12
C ASP A 278 27.83 6.05 2.87
N ILE A 279 28.95 6.77 2.99
CA ILE A 279 29.86 6.98 1.83
C ILE A 279 31.02 5.97 1.81
N LYS A 280 31.20 5.13 2.83
CA LYS A 280 32.45 4.34 2.99
C LYS A 280 32.32 2.82 3.03
N HIS A 281 31.16 2.20 3.02
CA HIS A 281 31.07 0.73 2.98
C HIS A 281 29.93 0.21 2.09
N ASP A 282 30.26 0.01 0.83
CA ASP A 282 29.63 -0.99 -0.02
C ASP A 282 30.42 -2.29 0.16
N PRO A 283 29.84 -3.36 0.74
CA PRO A 283 30.53 -4.62 1.02
C PRO A 283 31.00 -5.37 -0.24
N PHE A 284 30.70 -4.88 -1.44
CA PHE A 284 31.01 -5.54 -2.70
C PHE A 284 32.13 -4.88 -3.53
N MET A 285 32.83 -3.87 -2.98
CA MET A 285 33.96 -3.21 -3.65
C MET A 285 35.25 -3.26 -2.83
N ASP A 286 35.62 -4.42 -2.28
CA ASP A 286 36.96 -4.61 -1.68
C ASP A 286 37.97 -5.03 -2.73
N GLY A 287 38.68 -4.03 -3.26
CA GLY A 287 40.00 -4.15 -3.86
C GLY A 287 41.02 -3.47 -2.96
N HIS A 288 41.83 -4.25 -2.25
CA HIS A 288 42.86 -3.81 -1.33
C HIS A 288 43.80 -2.73 -1.86
N VAL A 289 43.93 -1.62 -1.13
CA VAL A 289 45.18 -0.85 -1.07
C VAL A 289 45.43 -0.38 0.37
N GLU A 290 46.40 -0.98 1.04
CA GLU A 290 46.95 -0.51 2.32
C GLU A 290 47.65 0.82 2.14
N GLN A 291 47.36 1.80 3.04
CA GLN A 291 48.24 2.95 3.28
C GLN A 291 48.47 3.16 4.78
N PRO A 292 49.70 3.62 5.19
CA PRO A 292 50.17 3.53 6.56
C PRO A 292 49.68 4.67 7.45
N GLU A 293 49.51 4.35 8.74
CA GLU A 293 49.13 5.28 9.82
C GLU A 293 50.19 6.34 10.13
N PRO A 294 49.80 7.59 10.46
CA PRO A 294 50.71 8.58 11.07
C PRO A 294 50.62 8.54 12.61
N PRO A 295 51.68 9.00 13.31
CA PRO A 295 51.88 8.74 14.73
C PRO A 295 51.11 9.67 15.67
N LEU A 296 50.79 9.12 16.83
CA LEU A 296 50.16 9.76 18.00
C LEU A 296 51.07 10.85 18.60
N SER A 297 50.56 12.08 18.71
CA SER A 297 50.97 13.00 19.79
C SER A 297 49.99 14.17 19.93
N GLY A 298 49.55 14.49 21.15
CA GLY A 298 49.01 15.79 21.51
C GLY A 298 47.64 15.79 22.18
N ILE A 299 47.63 15.81 23.53
CA ILE A 299 46.49 16.10 24.39
C ILE A 299 46.04 17.53 24.16
N SER A 300 44.79 17.71 23.70
CA SER A 300 44.11 19.01 23.66
C SER A 300 42.90 19.01 24.59
N PRO A 301 42.57 20.14 25.25
CA PRO A 301 41.51 20.22 26.25
C PRO A 301 40.10 20.09 25.65
N PRO A 302 39.06 19.80 26.45
CA PRO A 302 37.72 19.50 25.94
C PRO A 302 37.10 20.75 25.29
N VAL A 303 37.02 20.72 23.96
CA VAL A 303 36.25 21.67 23.20
C VAL A 303 34.76 21.40 23.48
N HIS A 304 34.05 22.37 24.09
CA HIS A 304 32.62 22.42 24.13
C HIS A 304 32.09 22.20 22.70
N ARG A 305 31.58 21.03 22.40
CA ARG A 305 30.80 20.77 21.19
C ARG A 305 29.52 21.61 21.29
N SER A 306 29.58 22.78 20.69
CA SER A 306 28.37 23.51 20.33
C SER A 306 27.53 22.55 19.51
N GLN A 307 26.37 22.13 20.04
CA GLN A 307 25.34 21.43 19.26
C GLN A 307 25.03 22.34 18.07
N LYS A 308 25.56 22.02 16.89
CA LYS A 308 25.07 22.60 15.63
C LYS A 308 23.59 22.26 15.58
N VAL A 309 22.73 23.24 15.74
CA VAL A 309 21.31 23.14 15.41
C VAL A 309 21.27 22.81 13.92
N VAL A 310 21.15 21.54 13.59
CA VAL A 310 20.93 21.09 12.22
C VAL A 310 19.55 21.64 11.83
N ARG A 311 19.51 22.68 11.03
CA ARG A 311 18.27 23.17 10.46
C ARG A 311 17.70 22.04 9.61
N LYS A 312 16.55 21.49 10.02
CA LYS A 312 15.80 20.53 9.21
C LYS A 312 15.45 21.22 7.89
N MET A 313 16.00 20.70 6.80
CA MET A 313 15.66 21.13 5.44
C MET A 313 14.50 20.28 4.93
N PRO A 314 13.62 20.81 4.08
CA PRO A 314 12.58 20.01 3.43
C PRO A 314 13.24 18.84 2.65
N THR A 315 12.75 17.62 2.87
CA THR A 315 13.28 16.43 2.20
C THR A 315 12.70 16.28 0.79
N ALA A 316 11.42 16.55 0.62
CA ALA A 316 10.72 16.46 -0.66
C ALA A 316 9.55 17.44 -0.71
N VAL A 317 9.07 17.69 -1.93
CA VAL A 317 7.87 18.48 -2.21
C VAL A 317 6.93 17.64 -3.07
N THR A 318 5.71 17.47 -2.62
CA THR A 318 4.64 16.79 -3.39
C THR A 318 3.50 17.75 -3.69
N ILE A 319 2.76 17.44 -4.75
CA ILE A 319 1.59 18.21 -5.17
C ILE A 319 0.43 17.25 -5.29
N LYS A 320 -0.65 17.55 -4.59
CA LYS A 320 -1.93 16.84 -4.74
C LYS A 320 -2.84 17.66 -5.65
N ASP A 321 -3.17 17.08 -6.79
CA ASP A 321 -4.08 17.68 -7.77
C ASP A 321 -5.55 17.37 -7.39
N ASN A 322 -6.51 18.05 -8.01
CA ASN A 322 -7.96 17.85 -7.81
C ASN A 322 -8.42 18.02 -6.36
N ILE A 323 -7.97 19.10 -5.73
CA ILE A 323 -8.37 19.46 -4.38
C ILE A 323 -9.58 20.39 -4.40
N LEU A 324 -10.53 20.07 -3.54
CA LEU A 324 -11.68 20.86 -3.22
C LEU A 324 -11.47 21.53 -1.86
N VAL A 325 -11.66 22.83 -1.77
CA VAL A 325 -11.59 23.55 -0.50
C VAL A 325 -13.00 23.90 -0.04
N LEU A 326 -13.37 23.39 1.12
CA LEU A 326 -14.64 23.63 1.79
C LEU A 326 -14.41 24.56 2.98
N ASN A 327 -15.07 25.72 2.95
CA ASN A 327 -15.04 26.69 4.04
C ASN A 327 -16.41 26.74 4.70
N VAL A 328 -16.45 26.47 6.01
CA VAL A 328 -17.68 26.56 6.81
C VAL A 328 -17.50 27.65 7.86
N HIS A 329 -18.33 28.66 7.79
CA HIS A 329 -18.35 29.79 8.75
C HIS A 329 -19.58 29.70 9.63
N SER A 330 -19.40 29.71 10.95
CA SER A 330 -20.51 29.61 11.90
C SER A 330 -21.46 30.79 11.76
N ASN A 331 -22.77 30.54 11.65
CA ASN A 331 -23.79 31.58 11.64
C ASN A 331 -24.03 32.18 13.04
N ARG A 332 -23.40 31.66 14.08
CA ARG A 332 -23.54 32.15 15.46
C ARG A 332 -22.33 32.97 15.85
N LYS A 333 -22.59 34.13 16.48
CA LYS A 333 -21.55 35.06 16.95
C LYS A 333 -20.79 34.59 18.21
N THR A 334 -21.20 33.45 18.81
CA THR A 334 -20.59 32.86 20.00
C THR A 334 -20.20 31.43 19.74
N ILE A 335 -19.14 30.95 20.39
CA ILE A 335 -18.67 29.57 20.33
C ILE A 335 -19.87 28.64 20.62
N SER A 336 -20.25 27.85 19.61
CA SER A 336 -21.33 26.88 19.76
C SER A 336 -20.70 25.52 20.06
N HIS A 337 -21.00 24.96 21.25
CA HIS A 337 -20.67 23.58 21.52
C HIS A 337 -21.25 22.68 20.40
N GLY A 338 -20.42 21.80 19.85
CA GLY A 338 -20.83 20.88 18.80
C GLY A 338 -20.68 21.38 17.36
N PHE A 339 -20.20 22.60 17.11
CA PHE A 339 -19.97 23.12 15.74
C PHE A 339 -19.05 22.19 14.93
N PHE A 340 -17.87 21.91 15.47
CA PHE A 340 -16.94 20.97 14.83
C PHE A 340 -17.49 19.54 14.75
N ALA A 341 -18.13 19.04 15.83
CA ALA A 341 -18.72 17.72 15.82
C ALA A 341 -19.81 17.57 14.76
N GLY A 342 -20.63 18.59 14.54
CA GLY A 342 -21.62 18.64 13.48
C GLY A 342 -21.00 18.56 12.08
N ILE A 343 -19.95 19.35 11.82
CA ILE A 343 -19.25 19.36 10.54
C ILE A 343 -18.62 17.98 10.27
N PHE A 344 -17.80 17.47 11.20
CA PHE A 344 -17.11 16.20 11.00
C PHE A 344 -18.06 14.99 10.99
N GLY A 345 -19.14 15.03 11.79
CA GLY A 345 -20.20 14.03 11.74
C GLY A 345 -20.92 13.98 10.39
N THR A 346 -21.15 15.15 9.77
CA THR A 346 -21.71 15.24 8.43
C THR A 346 -20.74 14.69 7.39
N LEU A 347 -19.48 15.10 7.40
CA LEU A 347 -18.45 14.60 6.49
C LEU A 347 -18.33 13.08 6.59
N ASN A 348 -18.30 12.51 7.79
CA ASN A 348 -18.22 11.07 8.02
C ASN A 348 -19.42 10.32 7.42
N ARG A 349 -20.65 10.83 7.55
CA ARG A 349 -21.84 10.23 6.93
C ARG A 349 -21.78 10.15 5.41
N TYR A 350 -21.10 11.10 4.78
CA TYR A 350 -20.89 11.12 3.34
C TYR A 350 -19.60 10.41 2.90
N GLY A 351 -18.84 9.81 3.84
CA GLY A 351 -17.59 9.12 3.57
C GLY A 351 -16.48 10.04 3.05
N VAL A 352 -16.49 11.31 3.48
CA VAL A 352 -15.53 12.33 3.02
C VAL A 352 -14.31 12.32 3.91
N VAL A 353 -13.14 12.07 3.31
CA VAL A 353 -11.83 12.18 3.97
C VAL A 353 -11.31 13.60 3.80
N VAL A 354 -10.84 14.19 4.89
CA VAL A 354 -10.29 15.55 4.91
C VAL A 354 -8.77 15.46 4.95
N ASP A 355 -8.11 16.11 3.99
CA ASP A 355 -6.66 16.10 3.84
C ASP A 355 -5.95 17.14 4.71
N LEU A 356 -6.54 18.35 4.80
CA LEU A 356 -5.98 19.46 5.55
C LEU A 356 -7.09 20.24 6.23
N ILE A 357 -6.85 20.65 7.47
CA ILE A 357 -7.81 21.43 8.26
C ILE A 357 -7.12 22.69 8.78
N SER A 358 -7.77 23.83 8.61
CA SER A 358 -7.43 25.07 9.29
C SER A 358 -8.66 25.57 10.05
N THR A 359 -8.53 25.82 11.33
CA THR A 359 -9.65 26.21 12.19
C THR A 359 -9.40 27.55 12.89
N SER A 360 -10.48 28.29 13.11
CA SER A 360 -10.57 29.37 14.08
C SER A 360 -11.83 29.17 14.93
N GLU A 361 -12.13 30.09 15.87
CA GLU A 361 -13.31 29.95 16.74
C GLU A 361 -14.64 29.79 16.00
N VAL A 362 -14.76 30.38 14.82
CA VAL A 362 -16.03 30.48 14.05
C VAL A 362 -15.87 30.02 12.60
N HIS A 363 -14.72 29.49 12.23
CA HIS A 363 -14.40 29.16 10.84
C HIS A 363 -13.60 27.88 10.75
N VAL A 364 -13.95 27.02 9.78
CA VAL A 364 -13.22 25.81 9.40
C VAL A 364 -13.00 25.85 7.91
N SER A 365 -11.74 25.80 7.50
CA SER A 365 -11.33 25.53 6.13
C SER A 365 -10.80 24.11 6.04
N MET A 366 -11.29 23.34 5.09
CA MET A 366 -10.90 21.96 4.88
C MET A 366 -10.54 21.74 3.42
N ALA A 367 -9.43 21.06 3.18
CA ALA A 367 -9.09 20.57 1.86
C ALA A 367 -9.42 19.08 1.78
N MET A 368 -10.00 18.64 0.68
CA MET A 368 -10.40 17.26 0.43
C MET A 368 -10.23 16.92 -1.05
N THR A 369 -10.13 15.64 -1.38
CA THR A 369 -10.05 15.20 -2.78
C THR A 369 -11.39 15.38 -3.48
N ALA A 370 -11.39 15.92 -4.71
CA ALA A 370 -12.59 16.24 -5.50
C ALA A 370 -13.26 15.00 -6.16
N GLU A 371 -13.10 13.79 -5.60
CA GLU A 371 -13.66 12.56 -6.16
C GLU A 371 -15.15 12.34 -5.84
N LEU A 372 -15.78 13.27 -5.16
CA LEU A 372 -17.20 13.18 -4.81
C LEU A 372 -18.09 13.35 -6.06
N ARG A 373 -19.12 12.52 -6.15
CA ARG A 373 -20.15 12.67 -7.18
C ARG A 373 -20.84 14.03 -7.01
N PRO A 374 -21.16 14.77 -8.10
CA PRO A 374 -21.77 16.08 -8.01
C PRO A 374 -23.00 16.14 -7.10
N ARG A 375 -23.91 15.14 -7.21
CA ARG A 375 -25.08 15.04 -6.34
C ARG A 375 -24.77 14.84 -4.85
N THR A 376 -23.67 14.15 -4.54
CA THR A 376 -23.21 13.95 -3.16
C THR A 376 -22.70 15.26 -2.59
N LEU A 377 -21.95 16.00 -3.41
CA LEU A 377 -21.38 17.29 -3.06
C LEU A 377 -22.48 18.34 -2.80
N GLU A 378 -23.51 18.40 -3.65
CA GLU A 378 -24.67 19.27 -3.45
C GLU A 378 -25.40 18.98 -2.13
N ARG A 379 -25.63 17.70 -1.83
CA ARG A 379 -26.28 17.29 -0.57
C ARG A 379 -25.41 17.60 0.65
N LEU A 380 -24.13 17.35 0.58
CA LEU A 380 -23.17 17.67 1.63
C LEU A 380 -23.18 19.18 1.91
N SER A 381 -23.10 20.02 0.85
CA SER A 381 -23.12 21.47 0.97
C SER A 381 -24.43 21.96 1.62
N ALA A 382 -25.57 21.45 1.14
CA ALA A 382 -26.89 21.82 1.69
C ALA A 382 -27.02 21.42 3.18
N GLU A 383 -26.49 20.28 3.59
CA GLU A 383 -26.53 19.85 4.98
C GLU A 383 -25.58 20.68 5.88
N LEU A 384 -24.43 21.05 5.37
CA LEU A 384 -23.50 21.93 6.09
C LEU A 384 -24.01 23.37 6.20
N GLU A 385 -24.83 23.86 5.27
CA GLU A 385 -25.50 25.14 5.34
C GLU A 385 -26.46 25.29 6.54
N HIS A 386 -26.98 24.18 7.08
CA HIS A 386 -27.71 24.18 8.33
C HIS A 386 -26.84 24.49 9.56
N ILE A 387 -25.53 24.24 9.47
CA ILE A 387 -24.57 24.44 10.55
C ILE A 387 -23.93 25.82 10.46
N GLY A 388 -23.66 26.28 9.22
CA GLY A 388 -23.00 27.57 8.97
C GLY A 388 -23.05 27.95 7.49
N THR A 389 -22.54 29.12 7.15
CA THR A 389 -22.35 29.49 5.74
C THR A 389 -21.27 28.62 5.13
N CYS A 390 -21.64 27.87 4.08
CA CYS A 390 -20.76 26.97 3.38
C CYS A 390 -20.30 27.59 2.05
N LEU A 391 -18.98 27.64 1.83
CA LEU A 391 -18.38 28.11 0.57
C LEU A 391 -17.47 27.01 0.05
N LEU A 392 -17.68 26.64 -1.21
CA LEU A 392 -16.94 25.60 -1.90
C LEU A 392 -16.07 26.21 -2.99
N TYR A 393 -14.78 25.90 -2.98
CA TYR A 393 -13.85 26.36 -3.99
C TYR A 393 -13.18 25.13 -4.64
N THR A 394 -13.21 25.08 -5.96
CA THR A 394 -12.37 24.16 -6.73
C THR A 394 -11.04 24.84 -7.02
N SER A 395 -9.93 24.13 -6.82
CA SER A 395 -8.64 24.65 -7.31
C SER A 395 -8.70 24.75 -8.83
N PRO A 396 -8.53 25.95 -9.43
CA PRO A 396 -8.48 26.05 -10.88
C PRO A 396 -7.31 25.24 -11.40
N SER A 397 -7.58 24.40 -12.41
CA SER A 397 -6.52 23.69 -13.12
C SER A 397 -5.47 24.70 -13.62
N PRO A 398 -4.17 24.39 -13.58
CA PRO A 398 -3.15 25.24 -14.20
C PRO A 398 -3.42 25.59 -15.67
N ARG A 399 -4.28 24.80 -16.35
CA ARG A 399 -4.71 25.04 -17.74
C ARG A 399 -5.78 26.14 -17.87
N ASP A 400 -6.46 26.50 -16.77
CA ASP A 400 -7.54 27.51 -16.79
C ASP A 400 -7.00 28.93 -16.53
N ARG A 401 -5.69 29.08 -16.38
CA ARG A 401 -4.99 30.38 -16.33
C ARG A 401 -4.37 30.66 -17.72
N GLY A 402 -5.23 30.78 -18.72
CA GLY A 402 -4.87 31.26 -20.03
C GLY A 402 -4.64 32.78 -20.06
#